data_27fe57b7fcaa54f3772c5fec22c96e69
#
_entry.id   27fe57b7fcaa54f3772c5fec22c96e69
#
_cell.length_a   1.000
_cell.length_b   1.000
_cell.length_c   1.000
_cell.angle_alpha   90.00
_cell.angle_beta   90.00
_cell.angle_gamma   90.00
#
_symmetry.space_group_name_H-M   'P 1'
#
loop_
_entity.id
_entity.type
_entity.pdbx_description
1 polymer ?
#
loop_
_entity_poly.entity_id
_entity_poly.type
_entity_poly.pdbx_seq_one_letter_code
_entity_poly.pdbx_strand_id
1 'polypeptide(L)'
;MKSSFINALLSSVMLLVLTSFFMGMRLGLDGTQLVVQSAGDVRWNWIFVGCGVVFLFQLLRPFWQRGLKKISGPALVLPGIDGSTPKQKLFMLALIVVAVAWPFFVSRGAVDIATLTLIYVMLGLGLNVVVGLSGLLVLGYGGFYAIGAYTFALLNHYFGLGFWECLPLAGIVSALFGLLLGFPVLRLRGDYLAIVTLGFGEIVRILLLNNTALTGGPNGIAQIPKPSLFGLEFGRKVSEGGWSTFHEFFGLKYDPSDRVIFLYLVALLLVALTLFVINRLLRMPLGRAWEALREDEIACRSLGLSPTRIKL
;
A
#
# COMPACT_ATOMS: atom_id res chain seq x y z
N MET A 1 -2.71 -39.93 10.82
CA MET A 1 -1.75 -39.45 11.84
C MET A 1 -0.31 -39.36 11.32
N LYS A 2 0.24 -40.39 10.61
CA LYS A 2 1.61 -40.35 10.07
C LYS A 2 1.88 -39.15 9.13
N SER A 3 0.98 -38.84 8.22
CA SER A 3 1.15 -37.69 7.27
C SER A 3 1.13 -36.30 7.96
N SER A 4 0.30 -36.17 8.99
CA SER A 4 0.24 -34.88 9.73
C SER A 4 1.49 -34.64 10.57
N PHE A 5 2.07 -35.70 11.12
CA PHE A 5 3.32 -35.62 11.87
C PHE A 5 4.50 -35.28 10.95
N ILE A 6 4.58 -35.93 9.79
CA ILE A 6 5.63 -35.64 8.79
C ILE A 6 5.54 -34.20 8.29
N ASN A 7 4.33 -33.72 8.02
CA ASN A 7 4.12 -32.32 7.59
C ASN A 7 4.47 -31.31 8.70
N ALA A 8 4.16 -31.60 9.96
CA ALA A 8 4.52 -30.78 11.10
C ALA A 8 6.04 -30.72 11.29
N LEU A 9 6.71 -31.87 11.16
CA LEU A 9 8.16 -31.94 11.24
C LEU A 9 8.84 -31.17 10.10
N LEU A 10 8.40 -31.38 8.87
CA LEU A 10 8.93 -30.68 7.69
C LEU A 10 8.79 -29.16 7.81
N SER A 11 7.61 -28.68 8.21
CA SER A 11 7.38 -27.22 8.38
C SER A 11 8.24 -26.64 9.50
N SER A 12 8.41 -27.36 10.62
CA SER A 12 9.24 -26.90 11.74
C SER A 12 10.72 -26.89 11.38
N VAL A 13 11.21 -27.92 10.67
CA VAL A 13 12.60 -27.97 10.18
C VAL A 13 12.86 -26.87 9.16
N MET A 14 11.95 -26.65 8.22
CA MET A 14 12.06 -25.58 7.23
C MET A 14 12.11 -24.19 7.90
N LEU A 15 11.25 -23.97 8.90
CA LEU A 15 11.27 -22.75 9.69
C LEU A 15 12.60 -22.59 10.44
N LEU A 16 13.09 -23.66 11.07
CA LEU A 16 14.35 -23.65 11.81
C LEU A 16 15.53 -23.28 10.89
N VAL A 17 15.60 -23.87 9.70
CA VAL A 17 16.67 -23.56 8.72
C VAL A 17 16.59 -22.11 8.28
N LEU A 18 15.41 -21.60 7.93
CA LEU A 18 15.23 -20.22 7.50
C LEU A 18 15.53 -19.21 8.62
N THR A 19 14.99 -19.45 9.81
CA THR A 19 15.17 -18.51 10.92
C THR A 19 16.58 -18.56 11.52
N SER A 20 17.27 -19.72 11.50
CA SER A 20 18.67 -19.80 11.93
C SER A 20 19.59 -18.98 11.04
N PHE A 21 19.32 -18.95 9.72
CA PHE A 21 20.10 -18.15 8.77
C PHE A 21 19.90 -16.64 8.99
N PHE A 22 18.66 -16.18 9.23
CA PHE A 22 18.35 -14.75 9.35
C PHE A 22 18.52 -14.21 10.79
N MET A 23 18.20 -14.98 11.80
CA MET A 23 18.20 -14.54 13.20
C MET A 23 19.31 -15.14 14.05
N GLY A 24 19.78 -16.34 13.69
CA GLY A 24 20.78 -17.09 14.44
C GLY A 24 22.22 -16.66 14.19
N MET A 25 22.50 -15.98 13.08
CA MET A 25 23.84 -15.53 12.70
C MET A 25 23.94 -14.01 12.66
N ARG A 26 25.06 -13.46 13.08
CA ARG A 26 25.40 -12.04 12.96
C ARG A 26 26.75 -11.91 12.27
N LEU A 27 26.87 -10.93 11.38
CA LEU A 27 28.15 -10.48 10.87
C LEU A 27 28.78 -9.55 11.94
N GLY A 28 29.81 -10.00 12.59
CA GLY A 28 30.62 -9.22 13.53
C GLY A 28 31.95 -8.85 12.90
N LEU A 29 32.54 -7.75 13.35
CA LEU A 29 33.91 -7.37 13.03
C LEU A 29 34.84 -7.96 14.10
N ASP A 30 35.77 -8.80 13.67
CA ASP A 30 36.87 -9.23 14.52
C ASP A 30 38.16 -8.66 13.93
N GLY A 31 38.61 -7.52 14.51
CA GLY A 31 39.64 -6.69 13.93
C GLY A 31 39.22 -6.07 12.60
N THR A 32 39.89 -6.40 11.49
CA THR A 32 39.59 -5.93 10.12
C THR A 32 38.82 -6.95 9.27
N GLN A 33 38.51 -8.13 9.82
CA GLN A 33 37.82 -9.19 9.09
C GLN A 33 36.36 -9.33 9.53
N LEU A 34 35.46 -9.56 8.55
CA LEU A 34 34.06 -9.90 8.79
C LEU A 34 33.96 -11.39 9.15
N VAL A 35 33.56 -11.68 10.38
CA VAL A 35 33.36 -13.06 10.86
C VAL A 35 31.91 -13.29 11.20
N VAL A 36 31.41 -14.47 10.87
CA VAL A 36 30.07 -14.89 11.23
C VAL A 36 30.07 -15.33 12.70
N GLN A 37 29.36 -14.59 13.54
CA GLN A 37 29.22 -14.87 14.97
C GLN A 37 27.82 -15.39 15.30
N SER A 38 27.70 -16.26 16.29
CA SER A 38 26.40 -16.69 16.82
C SER A 38 25.65 -15.52 17.46
N ALA A 39 24.36 -15.43 17.22
CA ALA A 39 23.52 -14.30 17.66
C ALA A 39 23.13 -14.34 19.16
N GLY A 40 23.81 -15.12 19.99
CA GLY A 40 23.57 -15.24 21.42
C GLY A 40 22.37 -16.12 21.81
N ASP A 41 22.41 -16.68 23.00
CA ASP A 41 21.49 -17.71 23.50
C ASP A 41 20.01 -17.27 23.51
N VAL A 42 19.74 -16.00 23.80
CA VAL A 42 18.36 -15.46 23.85
C VAL A 42 17.65 -15.57 22.49
N ARG A 43 18.37 -15.32 21.40
CA ARG A 43 17.77 -15.41 20.03
C ARG A 43 17.56 -16.86 19.61
N TRP A 44 18.48 -17.73 19.95
CA TRP A 44 18.30 -19.16 19.71
C TRP A 44 17.10 -19.74 20.45
N ASN A 45 16.89 -19.31 21.71
CA ASN A 45 15.71 -19.70 22.46
C ASN A 45 14.41 -19.28 21.78
N TRP A 46 14.33 -18.04 21.25
CA TRP A 46 13.15 -17.60 20.49
C TRP A 46 12.93 -18.37 19.20
N ILE A 47 13.99 -18.78 18.50
CA ILE A 47 13.92 -19.64 17.32
C ILE A 47 13.32 -21.00 17.69
N PHE A 48 13.82 -21.64 18.75
CA PHE A 48 13.31 -22.93 19.21
C PHE A 48 11.86 -22.86 19.69
N VAL A 49 11.50 -21.80 20.41
CA VAL A 49 10.11 -21.57 20.82
C VAL A 49 9.20 -21.38 19.61
N GLY A 50 9.61 -20.59 18.62
CA GLY A 50 8.87 -20.40 17.38
C GLY A 50 8.67 -21.72 16.61
N CYS A 51 9.70 -22.50 16.47
CA CYS A 51 9.64 -23.83 15.85
C CYS A 51 8.72 -24.78 16.62
N GLY A 52 8.77 -24.77 17.96
CA GLY A 52 7.90 -25.56 18.82
C GLY A 52 6.42 -25.17 18.67
N VAL A 53 6.14 -23.86 18.62
CA VAL A 53 4.76 -23.35 18.41
C VAL A 53 4.22 -23.78 17.05
N VAL A 54 5.01 -23.66 15.97
CA VAL A 54 4.58 -24.08 14.62
C VAL A 54 4.38 -25.60 14.56
N PHE A 55 5.26 -26.36 15.18
CA PHE A 55 5.12 -27.81 15.27
C PHE A 55 3.82 -28.22 15.99
N LEU A 56 3.56 -27.65 17.15
CA LEU A 56 2.33 -27.88 17.92
C LEU A 56 1.09 -27.44 17.15
N PHE A 57 1.12 -26.29 16.53
CA PHE A 57 0.02 -25.77 15.72
C PHE A 57 -0.32 -26.73 14.55
N GLN A 58 0.67 -27.18 13.82
CA GLN A 58 0.50 -28.13 12.72
C GLN A 58 -0.01 -29.49 13.21
N LEU A 59 0.43 -29.94 14.36
CA LEU A 59 0.01 -31.20 14.97
C LEU A 59 -1.43 -31.14 15.46
N LEU A 60 -1.85 -30.00 16.01
CA LEU A 60 -3.22 -29.74 16.49
C LEU A 60 -4.19 -29.35 15.36
N ARG A 61 -3.68 -28.96 14.18
CA ARG A 61 -4.47 -28.55 13.03
C ARG A 61 -5.59 -29.54 12.65
N PRO A 62 -5.39 -30.89 12.59
CA PRO A 62 -6.47 -31.81 12.27
C PRO A 62 -7.55 -31.86 13.38
N PHE A 63 -7.20 -31.59 14.61
CA PHE A 63 -8.15 -31.50 15.73
C PHE A 63 -9.03 -30.26 15.60
N TRP A 64 -8.45 -29.12 15.31
CA TRP A 64 -9.16 -27.86 15.07
C TRP A 64 -10.02 -27.91 13.81
N GLN A 65 -9.51 -28.51 12.73
CA GLN A 65 -10.29 -28.66 11.51
C GLN A 65 -11.50 -29.59 11.68
N ARG A 66 -11.40 -30.61 12.53
CA ARG A 66 -12.55 -31.48 12.89
C ARG A 66 -13.56 -30.74 13.77
N GLY A 67 -13.09 -29.93 14.71
CA GLY A 67 -13.91 -29.03 15.54
C GLY A 67 -14.62 -27.96 14.73
N LEU A 68 -13.90 -27.28 13.85
CA LEU A 68 -14.41 -26.25 12.96
C LEU A 68 -15.39 -26.79 11.91
N LYS A 69 -15.18 -28.01 11.38
CA LYS A 69 -16.18 -28.67 10.51
C LYS A 69 -17.51 -28.97 11.23
N LYS A 70 -17.47 -29.16 12.54
CA LYS A 70 -18.68 -29.34 13.37
C LYS A 70 -19.37 -28.00 13.69
N ILE A 71 -18.62 -26.88 13.57
CA ILE A 71 -19.09 -25.49 13.70
C ILE A 71 -19.33 -24.86 12.32
N SER A 72 -19.25 -25.66 11.22
CA SER A 72 -19.72 -25.23 9.90
C SER A 72 -21.25 -25.12 9.92
N GLY A 73 -21.75 -24.20 10.75
CA GLY A 73 -22.89 -23.40 10.38
C GLY A 73 -22.60 -22.68 9.05
N PRO A 74 -23.61 -22.12 8.37
CA PRO A 74 -23.43 -21.45 7.08
C PRO A 74 -22.18 -20.60 7.18
N ALA A 75 -21.30 -20.72 6.20
CA ALA A 75 -20.06 -19.95 6.13
C ALA A 75 -20.35 -18.57 6.68
N LEU A 76 -19.53 -18.07 7.60
CA LEU A 76 -19.62 -16.70 8.07
C LEU A 76 -19.42 -15.85 6.82
N VAL A 77 -20.51 -15.73 6.05
CA VAL A 77 -20.65 -14.70 5.04
C VAL A 77 -20.62 -13.46 5.91
N LEU A 78 -19.44 -12.86 6.00
CA LEU A 78 -19.34 -11.48 6.48
C LEU A 78 -20.48 -10.77 5.76
N PRO A 79 -21.50 -10.26 6.47
CA PRO A 79 -22.62 -9.62 5.79
C PRO A 79 -21.99 -8.63 4.86
N GLY A 80 -22.21 -8.81 3.54
CA GLY A 80 -21.66 -7.90 2.56
C GLY A 80 -21.95 -6.52 3.10
N ILE A 81 -20.91 -5.67 3.22
CA ILE A 81 -21.08 -4.31 3.76
C ILE A 81 -21.76 -3.49 2.65
N ASP A 82 -22.95 -3.93 2.27
CA ASP A 82 -23.74 -3.29 1.21
C ASP A 82 -24.38 -1.98 1.67
N GLY A 83 -24.22 -1.64 2.95
CA GLY A 83 -24.79 -0.41 3.52
C GLY A 83 -26.32 -0.35 3.42
N SER A 84 -26.97 -1.49 3.15
CA SER A 84 -28.42 -1.56 2.94
C SER A 84 -29.22 -1.43 4.24
N THR A 85 -28.65 -1.89 5.36
CA THR A 85 -29.34 -1.82 6.67
C THR A 85 -28.88 -0.61 7.48
N PRO A 86 -29.79 0.04 8.25
CA PRO A 86 -29.43 1.19 9.08
C PRO A 86 -28.33 0.87 10.10
N LYS A 87 -28.26 -0.37 10.59
CA LYS A 87 -27.22 -0.85 11.51
C LYS A 87 -25.83 -0.89 10.86
N GLN A 88 -25.74 -1.28 9.59
CA GLN A 88 -24.48 -1.29 8.84
C GLN A 88 -23.98 0.13 8.57
N LYS A 89 -24.89 1.06 8.22
CA LYS A 89 -24.55 2.48 8.07
C LYS A 89 -24.02 3.09 9.36
N LEU A 90 -24.66 2.77 10.48
CA LEU A 90 -24.22 3.22 11.80
C LEU A 90 -22.85 2.65 12.16
N PHE A 91 -22.60 1.37 11.87
CA PHE A 91 -21.31 0.73 12.09
C PHE A 91 -20.19 1.37 11.23
N MET A 92 -20.47 1.60 9.95
CA MET A 92 -19.52 2.30 9.07
C MET A 92 -19.23 3.72 9.55
N LEU A 93 -20.27 4.46 9.98
CA LEU A 93 -20.10 5.78 10.55
C LEU A 93 -19.23 5.75 11.81
N ALA A 94 -19.50 4.81 12.72
CA ALA A 94 -18.71 4.63 13.93
C ALA A 94 -17.23 4.32 13.60
N LEU A 95 -16.96 3.48 12.60
CA LEU A 95 -15.62 3.15 12.18
C LEU A 95 -14.89 4.38 11.60
N ILE A 96 -15.57 5.21 10.81
CA ILE A 96 -15.02 6.46 10.28
C ILE A 96 -14.73 7.43 11.44
N VAL A 97 -15.65 7.58 12.38
CA VAL A 97 -15.44 8.45 13.56
C VAL A 97 -14.24 7.98 14.37
N VAL A 98 -14.12 6.68 14.61
CA VAL A 98 -12.95 6.10 15.31
C VAL A 98 -11.67 6.36 14.52
N ALA A 99 -11.65 6.15 13.20
CA ALA A 99 -10.47 6.41 12.36
C ALA A 99 -10.05 7.89 12.39
N VAL A 100 -11.00 8.83 12.41
CA VAL A 100 -10.72 10.26 12.48
C VAL A 100 -10.26 10.67 13.88
N ALA A 101 -10.83 10.10 14.95
CA ALA A 101 -10.48 10.44 16.33
C ALA A 101 -9.17 9.80 16.80
N TRP A 102 -8.82 8.62 16.27
CA TRP A 102 -7.68 7.81 16.70
C TRP A 102 -6.34 8.57 16.77
N PRO A 103 -5.93 9.39 15.76
CA PRO A 103 -4.62 10.05 15.76
C PRO A 103 -4.43 11.07 16.89
N PHE A 104 -5.51 11.56 17.51
CA PHE A 104 -5.44 12.51 18.62
C PHE A 104 -5.09 11.86 19.96
N PHE A 105 -5.21 10.54 20.08
CA PHE A 105 -4.98 9.79 21.32
C PHE A 105 -3.71 8.96 21.31
N VAL A 106 -2.99 8.93 20.19
CA VAL A 106 -1.86 8.01 19.98
C VAL A 106 -0.57 8.77 19.75
N SER A 107 0.57 8.11 20.01
CA SER A 107 1.89 8.72 19.82
C SER A 107 2.16 9.08 18.36
N ARG A 108 2.93 10.14 18.13
CA ARG A 108 3.32 10.63 16.81
C ARG A 108 3.86 9.52 15.89
N GLY A 109 4.74 8.65 16.40
CA GLY A 109 5.32 7.55 15.62
C GLY A 109 4.28 6.55 15.11
N ALA A 110 3.24 6.28 15.91
CA ALA A 110 2.15 5.41 15.47
C ALA A 110 1.29 6.07 14.37
N VAL A 111 1.09 7.40 14.42
CA VAL A 111 0.37 8.14 13.39
C VAL A 111 1.17 8.17 12.07
N ASP A 112 2.51 8.31 12.13
CA ASP A 112 3.39 8.21 10.96
C ASP A 112 3.26 6.84 10.28
N ILE A 113 3.31 5.76 11.06
CA ILE A 113 3.14 4.39 10.54
C ILE A 113 1.75 4.20 9.95
N ALA A 114 0.71 4.71 10.60
CA ALA A 114 -0.66 4.62 10.09
C ALA A 114 -0.84 5.40 8.79
N THR A 115 -0.22 6.57 8.65
CA THR A 115 -0.22 7.35 7.40
C THR A 115 0.42 6.55 6.26
N LEU A 116 1.58 5.95 6.52
CA LEU A 116 2.24 5.08 5.55
C LEU A 116 1.36 3.88 5.17
N THR A 117 0.71 3.27 6.16
CA THR A 117 -0.23 2.16 5.94
C THR A 117 -1.40 2.59 5.04
N LEU A 118 -1.99 3.78 5.26
CA LEU A 118 -3.06 4.30 4.40
C LEU A 118 -2.59 4.52 2.95
N ILE A 119 -1.36 4.98 2.76
CA ILE A 119 -0.77 5.11 1.40
C ILE A 119 -0.68 3.74 0.74
N TYR A 120 -0.18 2.71 1.43
CA TYR A 120 -0.13 1.35 0.88
C TYR A 120 -1.52 0.75 0.65
N VAL A 121 -2.49 1.04 1.49
CA VAL A 121 -3.89 0.65 1.26
C VAL A 121 -4.42 1.29 -0.02
N MET A 122 -4.17 2.57 -0.26
CA MET A 122 -4.57 3.26 -1.48
C MET A 122 -3.91 2.65 -2.73
N LEU A 123 -2.61 2.34 -2.66
CA LEU A 123 -1.90 1.64 -3.73
C LEU A 123 -2.48 0.25 -3.98
N GLY A 124 -2.78 -0.51 -2.91
CA GLY A 124 -3.40 -1.82 -2.99
C GLY A 124 -4.82 -1.78 -3.59
N LEU A 125 -5.61 -0.77 -3.25
CA LEU A 125 -6.93 -0.54 -3.85
C LEU A 125 -6.82 -0.25 -5.35
N GLY A 126 -5.89 0.60 -5.76
CA GLY A 126 -5.62 0.87 -7.17
C GLY A 126 -5.17 -0.38 -7.93
N LEU A 127 -4.24 -1.14 -7.35
CA LEU A 127 -3.79 -2.41 -7.92
C LEU A 127 -4.94 -3.43 -8.02
N ASN A 128 -5.84 -3.48 -7.03
CA ASN A 128 -7.00 -4.36 -7.05
C ASN A 128 -7.98 -4.04 -8.21
N VAL A 129 -8.12 -2.77 -8.61
CA VAL A 129 -8.89 -2.42 -9.79
C VAL A 129 -8.29 -3.06 -11.05
N VAL A 130 -6.97 -2.99 -11.20
CA VAL A 130 -6.29 -3.49 -12.39
C VAL A 130 -6.18 -5.01 -12.38
N VAL A 131 -5.70 -5.60 -11.28
CA VAL A 131 -5.49 -7.06 -11.19
C VAL A 131 -6.78 -7.78 -10.83
N GLY A 132 -7.51 -7.29 -9.84
CA GLY A 132 -8.70 -7.96 -9.31
C GLY A 132 -9.91 -7.86 -10.24
N LEU A 133 -10.20 -6.68 -10.79
CA LEU A 133 -11.40 -6.46 -11.60
C LEU A 133 -11.15 -6.72 -13.08
N SER A 134 -10.08 -6.18 -13.67
CA SER A 134 -9.83 -6.36 -15.11
C SER A 134 -8.95 -7.56 -15.46
N GLY A 135 -8.40 -8.27 -14.46
CA GLY A 135 -7.61 -9.49 -14.65
C GLY A 135 -6.24 -9.26 -15.29
N LEU A 136 -5.73 -8.02 -15.27
CA LEU A 136 -4.44 -7.66 -15.85
C LEU A 136 -3.35 -7.76 -14.78
N LEU A 137 -2.39 -8.67 -14.95
CA LEU A 137 -1.28 -8.81 -14.01
C LEU A 137 -0.24 -7.71 -14.22
N VAL A 138 -0.36 -6.61 -13.47
CA VAL A 138 0.55 -5.46 -13.51
C VAL A 138 1.46 -5.47 -12.30
N LEU A 139 2.75 -5.77 -12.49
CA LEU A 139 3.75 -5.83 -11.41
C LEU A 139 4.51 -4.51 -11.20
N GLY A 140 4.51 -3.62 -12.21
CA GLY A 140 5.19 -2.33 -12.15
C GLY A 140 4.39 -1.18 -11.52
N TYR A 141 3.37 -1.47 -10.72
CA TYR A 141 2.46 -0.44 -10.17
C TYR A 141 3.20 0.61 -9.31
N GLY A 142 4.29 0.22 -8.64
CA GLY A 142 5.14 1.13 -7.88
C GLY A 142 5.79 2.23 -8.73
N GLY A 143 5.96 2.03 -10.04
CA GLY A 143 6.45 3.04 -10.97
C GLY A 143 5.54 4.27 -11.05
N PHE A 144 4.22 4.07 -11.07
CA PHE A 144 3.25 5.18 -11.08
C PHE A 144 3.26 5.98 -9.78
N TYR A 145 3.45 5.29 -8.65
CA TYR A 145 3.64 5.95 -7.36
C TYR A 145 4.89 6.84 -7.36
N ALA A 146 6.01 6.32 -7.88
CA ALA A 146 7.25 7.07 -7.99
C ALA A 146 7.09 8.29 -8.91
N ILE A 147 6.43 8.14 -10.08
CA ILE A 147 6.15 9.24 -11.01
C ILE A 147 5.32 10.32 -10.31
N GLY A 148 4.26 9.95 -9.60
CA GLY A 148 3.43 10.91 -8.86
C GLY A 148 4.21 11.67 -7.79
N ALA A 149 5.02 10.97 -7.00
CA ALA A 149 5.84 11.56 -5.94
C ALA A 149 6.89 12.53 -6.50
N TYR A 150 7.61 12.14 -7.56
CA TYR A 150 8.59 13.03 -8.19
C TYR A 150 7.96 14.17 -8.97
N THR A 151 6.77 13.99 -9.55
CA THR A 151 6.03 15.10 -10.16
C THR A 151 5.74 16.17 -9.12
N PHE A 152 5.26 15.78 -7.94
CA PHE A 152 5.04 16.72 -6.83
C PHE A 152 6.34 17.43 -6.45
N ALA A 153 7.43 16.68 -6.23
CA ALA A 153 8.70 17.23 -5.80
C ALA A 153 9.29 18.20 -6.82
N LEU A 154 9.24 17.87 -8.12
CA LEU A 154 9.76 18.71 -9.20
C LEU A 154 8.92 19.97 -9.42
N LEU A 155 7.59 19.85 -9.45
CA LEU A 155 6.71 21.01 -9.62
C LEU A 155 6.88 22.01 -8.47
N ASN A 156 7.05 21.50 -7.28
CA ASN A 156 7.32 22.36 -6.13
C ASN A 156 8.71 22.99 -6.22
N HIS A 157 9.76 22.21 -6.53
CA HIS A 157 11.15 22.69 -6.57
C HIS A 157 11.39 23.75 -7.66
N TYR A 158 10.84 23.53 -8.88
CA TYR A 158 11.10 24.43 -10.03
C TYR A 158 10.06 25.54 -10.19
N PHE A 159 8.80 25.29 -9.81
CA PHE A 159 7.69 26.23 -10.03
C PHE A 159 7.14 26.82 -8.73
N GLY A 160 7.59 26.34 -7.57
CA GLY A 160 7.10 26.81 -6.26
C GLY A 160 5.62 26.54 -6.00
N LEU A 161 5.01 25.57 -6.73
CA LEU A 161 3.60 25.27 -6.60
C LEU A 161 3.27 24.67 -5.22
N GLY A 162 2.12 25.05 -4.67
CA GLY A 162 1.65 24.57 -3.39
C GLY A 162 1.22 23.11 -3.39
N PHE A 163 1.08 22.53 -2.18
CA PHE A 163 0.68 21.13 -2.01
C PHE A 163 -0.64 20.80 -2.74
N TRP A 164 -1.64 21.65 -2.60
CA TRP A 164 -2.98 21.43 -3.15
C TRP A 164 -3.05 21.52 -4.68
N GLU A 165 -2.18 22.32 -5.27
CA GLU A 165 -2.07 22.45 -6.73
C GLU A 165 -1.30 21.28 -7.33
N CYS A 166 -0.24 20.83 -6.65
CA CYS A 166 0.58 19.70 -7.10
C CYS A 166 -0.14 18.36 -7.01
N LEU A 167 -1.06 18.18 -6.05
CA LEU A 167 -1.76 16.92 -5.82
C LEU A 167 -2.55 16.44 -7.06
N PRO A 168 -3.45 17.25 -7.67
CA PRO A 168 -4.15 16.86 -8.89
C PRO A 168 -3.21 16.74 -10.09
N LEU A 169 -2.19 17.59 -10.20
CA LEU A 169 -1.22 17.54 -11.31
C LEU A 169 -0.40 16.24 -11.26
N ALA A 170 0.05 15.81 -10.08
CA ALA A 170 0.74 14.54 -9.91
C ALA A 170 -0.15 13.34 -10.30
N GLY A 171 -1.45 13.41 -9.98
CA GLY A 171 -2.43 12.43 -10.41
C GLY A 171 -2.61 12.39 -11.93
N ILE A 172 -2.72 13.53 -12.58
CA ILE A 172 -2.85 13.64 -14.05
C ILE A 172 -1.59 13.11 -14.74
N VAL A 173 -0.40 13.50 -14.29
CA VAL A 173 0.87 13.02 -14.88
C VAL A 173 1.01 11.52 -14.71
N SER A 174 0.71 10.96 -13.53
CA SER A 174 0.72 9.50 -13.32
C SER A 174 -0.28 8.79 -14.23
N ALA A 175 -1.47 9.35 -14.43
CA ALA A 175 -2.48 8.81 -15.34
C ALA A 175 -2.02 8.85 -16.81
N LEU A 176 -1.37 9.94 -17.25
CA LEU A 176 -0.79 10.03 -18.59
C LEU A 176 0.28 8.97 -18.84
N PHE A 177 1.18 8.74 -17.87
CA PHE A 177 2.14 7.64 -17.95
C PHE A 177 1.46 6.28 -17.96
N GLY A 178 0.35 6.12 -17.22
CA GLY A 178 -0.48 4.92 -17.25
C GLY A 178 -1.07 4.66 -18.64
N LEU A 179 -1.60 5.68 -19.31
CA LEU A 179 -2.12 5.60 -20.68
C LEU A 179 -1.00 5.28 -21.67
N LEU A 180 0.14 5.95 -21.57
CA LEU A 180 1.29 5.77 -22.44
C LEU A 180 1.84 4.35 -22.36
N LEU A 181 1.93 3.79 -21.15
CA LEU A 181 2.32 2.41 -20.94
C LEU A 181 1.21 1.44 -21.36
N GLY A 182 -0.03 1.74 -21.00
CA GLY A 182 -1.19 0.86 -21.25
C GLY A 182 -1.36 0.55 -22.72
N PHE A 183 -1.19 1.53 -23.60
CA PHE A 183 -1.41 1.36 -25.03
C PHE A 183 -0.58 0.21 -25.67
N PRO A 184 0.75 0.12 -25.52
CA PRO A 184 1.52 -1.00 -26.03
C PRO A 184 1.32 -2.29 -25.21
N VAL A 185 1.17 -2.17 -23.88
CA VAL A 185 1.13 -3.30 -22.96
C VAL A 185 -0.17 -4.09 -23.06
N LEU A 186 -1.30 -3.44 -23.37
CA LEU A 186 -2.60 -4.12 -23.56
C LEU A 186 -2.65 -5.07 -24.76
N ARG A 187 -1.65 -5.05 -25.65
CA ARG A 187 -1.50 -6.02 -26.75
C ARG A 187 -0.88 -7.34 -26.27
N LEU A 188 -0.24 -7.32 -25.10
CA LEU A 188 0.40 -8.48 -24.49
C LEU A 188 -0.61 -9.25 -23.64
N ARG A 189 -0.38 -10.54 -23.44
CA ARG A 189 -1.27 -11.42 -22.68
C ARG A 189 -0.49 -12.20 -21.63
N GLY A 190 -1.16 -12.49 -20.52
CA GLY A 190 -0.64 -13.34 -19.48
C GLY A 190 0.69 -12.86 -18.89
N ASP A 191 1.67 -13.74 -18.81
CA ASP A 191 2.96 -13.50 -18.14
C ASP A 191 3.82 -12.44 -18.84
N TYR A 192 3.70 -12.28 -20.16
CA TYR A 192 4.43 -11.24 -20.90
C TYR A 192 4.02 -9.83 -20.46
N LEU A 193 2.74 -9.63 -20.14
CA LEU A 193 2.24 -8.37 -19.61
C LEU A 193 2.88 -8.08 -18.23
N ALA A 194 2.97 -9.10 -17.38
CA ALA A 194 3.59 -8.99 -16.07
C ALA A 194 5.07 -8.60 -16.16
N ILE A 195 5.83 -9.27 -17.04
CA ILE A 195 7.27 -9.02 -17.23
C ILE A 195 7.51 -7.60 -17.76
N VAL A 196 6.74 -7.16 -18.75
CA VAL A 196 6.91 -5.82 -19.33
C VAL A 196 6.55 -4.73 -18.34
N THR A 197 5.48 -4.91 -17.56
CA THR A 197 5.11 -3.93 -16.52
C THR A 197 6.11 -3.90 -15.37
N LEU A 198 6.69 -5.04 -14.98
CA LEU A 198 7.78 -5.08 -14.01
C LEU A 198 9.01 -4.32 -14.53
N GLY A 199 9.38 -4.59 -15.80
CA GLY A 199 10.48 -3.89 -16.48
C GLY A 199 10.26 -2.37 -16.52
N PHE A 200 9.03 -1.92 -16.77
CA PHE A 200 8.70 -0.49 -16.70
C PHE A 200 8.95 0.09 -15.31
N GLY A 201 8.47 -0.57 -14.25
CA GLY A 201 8.71 -0.12 -12.88
C GLY A 201 10.21 0.00 -12.56
N GLU A 202 11.01 -0.95 -13.04
CA GLU A 202 12.46 -0.94 -12.87
C GLU A 202 13.13 0.15 -13.71
N ILE A 203 12.69 0.39 -14.95
CA ILE A 203 13.18 1.50 -15.79
C ILE A 203 12.91 2.84 -15.10
N VAL A 204 11.70 3.06 -14.58
CA VAL A 204 11.38 4.29 -13.82
C VAL A 204 12.33 4.44 -12.64
N ARG A 205 12.55 3.38 -11.86
CA ARG A 205 13.48 3.39 -10.72
C ARG A 205 14.90 3.75 -11.14
N ILE A 206 15.41 3.12 -12.20
CA ILE A 206 16.77 3.37 -12.69
C ILE A 206 16.91 4.80 -13.22
N LEU A 207 15.92 5.31 -13.96
CA LEU A 207 15.92 6.69 -14.44
C LEU A 207 15.97 7.70 -13.30
N LEU A 208 15.16 7.47 -12.24
CA LEU A 208 15.13 8.34 -11.05
C LEU A 208 16.45 8.31 -10.29
N LEU A 209 17.13 7.16 -10.20
CA LEU A 209 18.41 7.02 -9.52
C LEU A 209 19.59 7.60 -10.31
N ASN A 210 19.58 7.51 -11.64
CA ASN A 210 20.70 7.94 -12.48
C ASN A 210 20.63 9.41 -12.90
N ASN A 211 19.45 10.00 -12.95
CA ASN A 211 19.29 11.40 -13.36
C ASN A 211 19.54 12.36 -12.18
N THR A 212 20.78 12.44 -11.74
CA THR A 212 21.17 13.24 -10.57
C THR A 212 20.86 14.74 -10.73
N ALA A 213 20.93 15.26 -11.96
CA ALA A 213 20.69 16.67 -12.24
C ALA A 213 19.21 17.08 -12.00
N LEU A 214 18.27 16.18 -12.31
CA LEU A 214 16.83 16.49 -12.20
C LEU A 214 16.21 15.97 -10.89
N THR A 215 16.56 14.74 -10.51
CA THR A 215 15.90 14.01 -9.41
C THR A 215 16.72 13.97 -8.12
N GLY A 216 17.96 14.47 -8.13
CA GLY A 216 18.90 14.30 -7.02
C GLY A 216 19.49 12.89 -6.91
N GLY A 217 19.14 11.98 -7.82
CA GLY A 217 19.64 10.60 -7.86
C GLY A 217 19.35 9.80 -6.60
N PRO A 218 20.32 9.07 -6.02
CA PRO A 218 20.12 8.28 -4.81
C PRO A 218 19.75 9.08 -3.57
N ASN A 219 20.11 10.38 -3.52
CA ASN A 219 19.81 11.26 -2.40
C ASN A 219 18.38 11.82 -2.47
N GLY A 220 17.73 11.76 -3.64
CA GLY A 220 16.40 12.32 -3.86
C GLY A 220 16.36 13.84 -3.77
N ILE A 221 15.16 14.41 -3.84
CA ILE A 221 14.91 15.84 -3.68
C ILE A 221 14.62 16.11 -2.21
N ALA A 222 15.51 16.86 -1.55
CA ALA A 222 15.36 17.28 -0.18
C ALA A 222 14.59 18.61 -0.09
N GLN A 223 14.18 18.98 1.14
CA GLN A 223 13.55 20.28 1.46
C GLN A 223 12.21 20.54 0.75
N ILE A 224 11.43 19.47 0.48
CA ILE A 224 10.06 19.64 0.00
C ILE A 224 9.25 20.38 1.06
N PRO A 225 8.56 21.48 0.69
CA PRO A 225 7.80 22.28 1.64
C PRO A 225 6.68 21.46 2.28
N LYS A 226 6.43 21.82 3.51
CA LYS A 226 5.42 21.18 4.33
C LYS A 226 4.03 21.50 3.77
N PRO A 227 3.09 20.54 3.77
CA PRO A 227 1.73 20.81 3.35
C PRO A 227 1.10 21.90 4.25
N SER A 228 0.41 22.84 3.63
CA SER A 228 -0.34 23.90 4.31
C SER A 228 -1.84 23.63 4.19
N LEU A 229 -2.63 24.05 5.17
CA LEU A 229 -4.08 24.03 5.11
C LEU A 229 -4.57 25.41 4.59
N PHE A 230 -4.90 25.50 3.29
CA PHE A 230 -5.37 26.75 2.66
C PHE A 230 -4.46 27.96 2.93
N GLY A 231 -3.14 27.76 2.91
CA GLY A 231 -2.15 28.83 3.16
C GLY A 231 -1.68 28.94 4.62
N LEU A 232 -2.34 28.24 5.56
CA LEU A 232 -1.91 28.18 6.96
C LEU A 232 -0.83 27.10 7.12
N GLU A 233 0.37 27.50 7.51
CA GLU A 233 1.50 26.57 7.67
C GLU A 233 1.49 25.89 9.04
N PHE A 234 1.83 24.57 9.08
CA PHE A 234 2.07 23.83 10.30
C PHE A 234 3.53 24.01 10.78
N GLY A 235 4.01 25.22 10.83
CA GLY A 235 5.35 25.60 11.24
C GLY A 235 5.36 26.33 12.59
N ARG A 236 6.54 26.46 13.20
CA ARG A 236 6.75 27.29 14.39
C ARG A 236 6.84 28.79 14.03
N LYS A 237 7.26 29.09 12.80
CA LYS A 237 7.35 30.45 12.24
C LYS A 237 6.76 30.42 10.85
N VAL A 238 6.19 31.50 10.43
CA VAL A 238 5.68 31.74 9.07
C VAL A 238 6.88 31.81 8.12
N SER A 239 6.81 31.12 6.97
CA SER A 239 7.78 31.31 5.89
C SER A 239 7.63 32.71 5.28
N GLU A 240 8.69 33.25 4.68
CA GLU A 240 8.66 34.54 4.01
C GLU A 240 7.57 34.54 2.92
N GLY A 241 6.49 35.29 3.14
CA GLY A 241 5.32 35.37 2.26
C GLY A 241 4.10 34.53 2.68
N GLY A 242 4.14 33.77 3.78
CA GLY A 242 2.99 33.06 4.34
C GLY A 242 2.03 33.95 5.12
N TRP A 243 0.75 33.54 5.22
CA TRP A 243 -0.29 34.36 5.89
C TRP A 243 -0.17 34.30 7.42
N SER A 244 -0.22 33.13 8.02
CA SER A 244 -0.07 32.89 9.46
C SER A 244 0.13 31.41 9.71
N THR A 245 0.61 31.05 10.91
CA THR A 245 0.66 29.64 11.30
C THR A 245 -0.73 29.17 11.74
N PHE A 246 -1.02 27.87 11.49
CA PHE A 246 -2.26 27.25 11.95
C PHE A 246 -2.50 27.46 13.45
N HIS A 247 -1.45 27.34 14.25
CA HIS A 247 -1.51 27.48 15.70
C HIS A 247 -1.81 28.91 16.15
N GLU A 248 -1.24 29.89 15.46
CA GLU A 248 -1.47 31.31 15.75
C GLU A 248 -2.89 31.74 15.39
N PHE A 249 -3.42 31.24 14.26
CA PHE A 249 -4.79 31.55 13.81
C PHE A 249 -5.85 30.97 14.76
N PHE A 250 -5.65 29.75 15.30
CA PHE A 250 -6.59 29.11 16.23
C PHE A 250 -6.24 29.34 17.71
N GLY A 251 -5.17 30.08 18.03
CA GLY A 251 -4.75 30.33 19.41
C GLY A 251 -4.28 29.06 20.16
N LEU A 252 -3.84 28.05 19.43
CA LEU A 252 -3.39 26.76 19.97
C LEU A 252 -1.87 26.81 20.27
N LYS A 253 -1.43 25.99 21.23
CA LYS A 253 0.01 25.78 21.45
C LYS A 253 0.59 24.98 20.30
N TYR A 254 1.78 25.38 19.83
CA TYR A 254 2.49 24.65 18.79
C TYR A 254 2.81 23.21 19.22
N ASP A 255 2.28 22.23 18.50
CA ASP A 255 2.65 20.81 18.61
C ASP A 255 3.13 20.29 17.24
N PRO A 256 4.36 19.74 17.15
CA PRO A 256 4.84 19.11 15.93
C PRO A 256 4.00 17.92 15.45
N SER A 257 3.18 17.34 16.33
CA SER A 257 2.28 16.22 16.03
C SER A 257 1.14 16.62 15.10
N ASP A 258 0.66 17.88 15.18
CA ASP A 258 -0.49 18.35 14.40
C ASP A 258 -0.27 18.23 12.90
N ARG A 259 0.97 18.43 12.43
CA ARG A 259 1.33 18.23 11.02
C ARG A 259 1.15 16.76 10.58
N VAL A 260 1.56 15.83 11.43
CA VAL A 260 1.47 14.40 11.13
C VAL A 260 0.00 13.96 11.14
N ILE A 261 -0.78 14.47 12.09
CA ILE A 261 -2.22 14.27 12.16
C ILE A 261 -2.90 14.81 10.90
N PHE A 262 -2.51 16.00 10.45
CA PHE A 262 -3.04 16.58 9.21
C PHE A 262 -2.75 15.67 7.99
N LEU A 263 -1.51 15.20 7.82
CA LEU A 263 -1.15 14.27 6.74
C LEU A 263 -1.95 12.96 6.81
N TYR A 264 -2.15 12.42 8.01
CA TYR A 264 -2.98 11.25 8.22
C TYR A 264 -4.42 11.48 7.78
N LEU A 265 -5.03 12.61 8.16
CA LEU A 265 -6.40 12.96 7.77
C LEU A 265 -6.54 13.14 6.26
N VAL A 266 -5.55 13.76 5.61
CA VAL A 266 -5.52 13.87 4.14
C VAL A 266 -5.42 12.48 3.49
N ALA A 267 -4.53 11.61 3.99
CA ALA A 267 -4.42 10.24 3.49
C ALA A 267 -5.72 9.44 3.69
N LEU A 268 -6.36 9.57 4.85
CA LEU A 268 -7.64 8.94 5.15
C LEU A 268 -8.76 9.44 4.20
N LEU A 269 -8.79 10.73 3.93
CA LEU A 269 -9.74 11.33 2.98
C LEU A 269 -9.51 10.80 1.56
N LEU A 270 -8.25 10.69 1.13
CA LEU A 270 -7.90 10.15 -0.19
C LEU A 270 -8.27 8.66 -0.31
N VAL A 271 -8.06 7.86 0.73
CA VAL A 271 -8.52 6.45 0.77
C VAL A 271 -10.03 6.37 0.68
N ALA A 272 -10.76 7.20 1.44
CA ALA A 272 -12.23 7.25 1.39
C ALA A 272 -12.73 7.66 0.01
N LEU A 273 -12.10 8.66 -0.61
CA LEU A 273 -12.39 9.08 -1.99
C LEU A 273 -12.14 7.96 -2.99
N THR A 274 -11.00 7.27 -2.87
CA THR A 274 -10.65 6.13 -3.72
C THR A 274 -11.67 5.00 -3.61
N LEU A 275 -12.08 4.64 -2.38
CA LEU A 275 -13.13 3.65 -2.14
C LEU A 275 -14.47 4.10 -2.73
N PHE A 276 -14.83 5.36 -2.58
CA PHE A 276 -16.06 5.92 -3.16
C PHE A 276 -16.05 5.81 -4.69
N VAL A 277 -14.93 6.20 -5.33
CA VAL A 277 -14.77 6.13 -6.79
C VAL A 277 -14.84 4.69 -7.28
N ILE A 278 -14.10 3.76 -6.63
CA ILE A 278 -14.11 2.33 -7.00
C ILE A 278 -15.53 1.76 -6.88
N ASN A 279 -16.21 1.97 -5.76
CA ASN A 279 -17.58 1.50 -5.56
C ASN A 279 -18.57 2.09 -6.59
N ARG A 280 -18.35 3.33 -6.99
CA ARG A 280 -19.17 3.97 -8.03
C ARG A 280 -18.92 3.35 -9.40
N LEU A 281 -17.64 3.12 -9.76
CA LEU A 281 -17.25 2.47 -11.01
C LEU A 281 -17.79 1.04 -11.12
N LEU A 282 -17.73 0.26 -10.05
CA LEU A 282 -18.27 -1.11 -10.02
C LEU A 282 -19.77 -1.17 -10.31
N ARG A 283 -20.52 -0.16 -9.87
CA ARG A 283 -21.98 -0.09 -10.14
C ARG A 283 -22.33 0.43 -11.54
N MET A 284 -21.35 0.97 -12.27
CA MET A 284 -21.51 1.45 -13.63
C MET A 284 -21.39 0.30 -14.66
N PRO A 285 -21.83 0.49 -15.90
CA PRO A 285 -21.64 -0.50 -16.98
C PRO A 285 -20.17 -0.90 -17.18
N LEU A 286 -19.23 0.02 -16.91
CA LEU A 286 -17.78 -0.22 -16.98
C LEU A 286 -17.32 -1.33 -16.01
N GLY A 287 -17.79 -1.33 -14.78
CA GLY A 287 -17.41 -2.36 -13.81
C GLY A 287 -17.84 -3.75 -14.26
N ARG A 288 -19.08 -3.88 -14.74
CA ARG A 288 -19.58 -5.13 -15.31
C ARG A 288 -18.83 -5.56 -16.57
N ALA A 289 -18.38 -4.60 -17.38
CA ALA A 289 -17.58 -4.89 -18.56
C ALA A 289 -16.18 -5.38 -18.18
N TRP A 290 -15.56 -4.88 -17.10
CA TRP A 290 -14.30 -5.41 -16.58
C TRP A 290 -14.44 -6.85 -16.11
N GLU A 291 -15.46 -7.16 -15.32
CA GLU A 291 -15.73 -8.53 -14.85
C GLU A 291 -15.95 -9.49 -16.03
N ALA A 292 -16.75 -9.08 -17.01
CA ALA A 292 -16.99 -9.89 -18.22
C ALA A 292 -15.70 -10.13 -19.02
N LEU A 293 -14.86 -9.10 -19.20
CA LEU A 293 -13.57 -9.21 -19.89
C LEU A 293 -12.56 -10.10 -19.16
N ARG A 294 -12.64 -10.15 -17.84
CA ARG A 294 -11.82 -11.03 -17.04
C ARG A 294 -12.19 -12.49 -17.22
N GLU A 295 -13.47 -12.80 -17.36
CA GLU A 295 -13.97 -14.18 -17.57
C GLU A 295 -13.65 -14.68 -18.99
N ASP A 296 -14.03 -13.96 -20.04
CA ASP A 296 -13.75 -14.33 -21.43
C ASP A 296 -13.67 -13.12 -22.36
N GLU A 297 -12.45 -12.77 -22.77
CA GLU A 297 -12.19 -11.67 -23.69
C GLU A 297 -12.73 -11.93 -25.11
N ILE A 298 -12.73 -13.20 -25.56
CA ILE A 298 -13.18 -13.57 -26.91
C ILE A 298 -14.70 -13.43 -27.02
N ALA A 299 -15.42 -13.92 -26.02
CA ALA A 299 -16.87 -13.78 -25.95
C ALA A 299 -17.28 -12.30 -25.91
N CYS A 300 -16.58 -11.47 -25.11
CA CYS A 300 -16.85 -10.04 -25.05
C CYS A 300 -16.64 -9.32 -26.39
N ARG A 301 -15.60 -9.70 -27.14
CA ARG A 301 -15.37 -9.16 -28.49
C ARG A 301 -16.51 -9.54 -29.46
N SER A 302 -17.00 -10.75 -29.40
CA SER A 302 -18.11 -11.24 -30.21
C SER A 302 -19.41 -10.47 -29.92
N LEU A 303 -19.58 -9.95 -28.71
CA LEU A 303 -20.69 -9.09 -28.29
C LEU A 303 -20.46 -7.60 -28.61
N GLY A 304 -19.40 -7.25 -29.34
CA GLY A 304 -19.09 -5.88 -29.75
C GLY A 304 -18.37 -5.02 -28.72
N LEU A 305 -17.96 -5.57 -27.57
CA LEU A 305 -17.14 -4.86 -26.59
C LEU A 305 -15.70 -4.74 -27.10
N SER A 306 -15.13 -3.54 -27.07
CA SER A 306 -13.71 -3.33 -27.42
C SER A 306 -12.83 -3.45 -26.17
N PRO A 307 -12.04 -4.55 -25.99
CA PRO A 307 -11.24 -4.77 -24.80
C PRO A 307 -10.24 -3.64 -24.54
N THR A 308 -9.63 -3.11 -25.58
CA THR A 308 -8.64 -2.03 -25.47
C THR A 308 -9.24 -0.76 -24.88
N ARG A 309 -10.44 -0.35 -25.30
CA ARG A 309 -11.09 0.86 -24.76
C ARG A 309 -11.54 0.71 -23.31
N ILE A 310 -11.90 -0.50 -22.92
CA ILE A 310 -12.42 -0.78 -21.57
C ILE A 310 -11.27 -0.96 -20.57
N LYS A 311 -10.11 -1.47 -21.04
CA LYS A 311 -8.92 -1.69 -20.20
C LYS A 311 -8.02 -0.45 -20.09
N LEU A 312 -8.09 0.50 -21.02
CA LEU A 312 -7.44 1.80 -21.01
C LEU A 312 -8.22 2.79 -20.15
#